data_cc611d187b05ccaa76854cc517e669b9
#
_entry.id   cc611d187b05ccaa76854cc517e669b9
#
_cell.length_a   1.000
_cell.length_b   1.000
_cell.length_c   1.000
_cell.angle_alpha   90.00
_cell.angle_beta   90.00
_cell.angle_gamma   90.00
#
_symmetry.space_group_name_H-M   'P 1'
#
loop_
_entity.id
_entity.type
_entity.pdbx_description
1 polymer ?
#
loop_
_entity_poly.entity_id
_entity_poly.type
_entity_poly.pdbx_seq_one_letter_code
_entity_poly.pdbx_strand_id
1 'polypeptide(L)'
;MTREPSELDKVADAWVDKMAELSPSFATYIGRKGSDHLLDDPSPEAIEEHLAESKKFHAKVKAAPVADRVDEVTKAAMLANFELNEELHDSGVWKRDLDVISSPAQGIRDIFDLSPTDSVEAWENLTKRMNSVPEAIDGYIRTLRLGIEAGDTPAKRQVEFNIKMAEGIAAADGFFNKFAESAKAGDSDLPDTLKADIVAAGHAATEGYAKLLEFFKGDMLENANSVDAIGRERYALFSRKFLGAKIDLDETYEWGREELARVTAEQIAVANEIKPGATVAEAIEVLNNDASRKLHSKDELQKWMQRLSDNAIEKLNGTHFDIAEPLRKLECMIAPTNSGVIYYTGPTDDFSRPGRMWWSVPDGVNEFDTWRETTTVYHEGVPGHHLQIAQQVYNRAELNSWRRLASWSSGHGEGWALYAERLMADLGFLDDPGDRLGMLDGQRMRAARVVLDLGVHLGKPKLDGTGTWDFDYALDFMGKNVNMSPEFVNFEVHRYFGWPGQAPSYKIGQRIWEQIRDEYKAKKGADFDIKEFHKTALNLGALGLDTLKFALLG
;
A
#
# COMPACT_ATOMS: atom_id res chain seq x y z
N MET A 1 9.56 19.46 26.65
CA MET A 1 10.98 19.06 26.59
C MET A 1 11.06 17.98 25.53
N THR A 2 11.93 18.11 24.57
CA THR A 2 12.19 17.04 23.60
C THR A 2 12.78 15.84 24.34
N ARG A 3 12.30 14.64 24.03
CA ARG A 3 12.82 13.39 24.56
C ARG A 3 14.29 13.21 24.12
N GLU A 4 15.17 12.89 25.06
CA GLU A 4 16.55 12.56 24.74
C GLU A 4 16.61 11.15 24.14
N PRO A 5 17.36 10.95 23.03
CA PRO A 5 17.46 9.63 22.39
C PRO A 5 18.05 8.57 23.35
N SER A 6 17.33 7.47 23.50
CA SER A 6 17.77 6.32 24.30
C SER A 6 18.81 5.45 23.60
N GLU A 7 19.35 4.45 24.30
CA GLU A 7 20.21 3.43 23.65
C GLU A 7 19.42 2.62 22.61
N LEU A 8 18.12 2.37 22.83
CA LEU A 8 17.28 1.69 21.86
C LEU A 8 17.04 2.55 20.60
N ASP A 9 16.84 3.86 20.76
CA ASP A 9 16.71 4.76 19.61
C ASP A 9 17.96 4.74 18.73
N LYS A 10 19.16 4.75 19.34
CA LYS A 10 20.42 4.65 18.59
C LYS A 10 20.53 3.35 17.78
N VAL A 11 20.06 2.24 18.36
CA VAL A 11 20.01 0.94 17.66
C VAL A 11 19.00 0.97 16.52
N ALA A 12 17.82 1.57 16.74
CA ALA A 12 16.76 1.69 15.74
C ALA A 12 17.21 2.57 14.56
N ASP A 13 17.85 3.72 14.85
CA ASP A 13 18.40 4.62 13.83
C ASP A 13 19.51 3.95 13.03
N ALA A 14 20.44 3.24 13.70
CA ALA A 14 21.48 2.48 13.02
C ALA A 14 20.94 1.33 12.16
N TRP A 15 19.78 0.77 12.51
CA TRP A 15 19.11 -0.22 11.66
C TRP A 15 18.56 0.42 10.38
N VAL A 16 17.96 1.61 10.45
CA VAL A 16 17.52 2.35 9.24
C VAL A 16 18.72 2.68 8.34
N ASP A 17 19.86 3.07 8.93
CA ASP A 17 21.09 3.30 8.18
C ASP A 17 21.53 2.03 7.43
N LYS A 18 21.52 0.89 8.12
CA LYS A 18 21.87 -0.41 7.52
C LYS A 18 20.87 -0.84 6.45
N MET A 19 19.56 -0.66 6.67
CA MET A 19 18.54 -0.94 5.66
C MET A 19 18.75 -0.11 4.39
N ALA A 20 19.08 1.17 4.52
CA ALA A 20 19.36 2.05 3.38
C ALA A 20 20.67 1.70 2.65
N GLU A 21 21.64 1.11 3.35
CA GLU A 21 22.87 0.57 2.75
C GLU A 21 22.60 -0.72 1.96
N LEU A 22 21.77 -1.61 2.51
CA LEU A 22 21.42 -2.90 1.92
C LEU A 22 20.38 -2.79 0.80
N SER A 23 19.52 -1.77 0.83
CA SER A 23 18.49 -1.52 -0.18
C SER A 23 18.56 -0.07 -0.68
N PRO A 24 19.23 0.17 -1.81
CA PRO A 24 19.22 1.46 -2.49
C PRO A 24 17.83 1.99 -2.83
N SER A 25 16.87 1.11 -3.13
CA SER A 25 15.48 1.49 -3.36
C SER A 25 14.82 2.03 -2.09
N PHE A 26 15.07 1.41 -0.94
CA PHE A 26 14.62 1.94 0.34
C PHE A 26 15.25 3.30 0.65
N ALA A 27 16.57 3.47 0.38
CA ALA A 27 17.23 4.76 0.54
C ALA A 27 16.58 5.86 -0.31
N THR A 28 16.27 5.56 -1.59
CA THR A 28 15.55 6.47 -2.49
C THR A 28 14.16 6.80 -1.93
N TYR A 29 13.40 5.78 -1.48
CA TYR A 29 12.06 5.95 -0.93
C TYR A 29 12.01 6.89 0.29
N ILE A 30 12.97 6.77 1.21
CA ILE A 30 13.05 7.64 2.39
C ILE A 30 13.78 8.98 2.12
N GLY A 31 14.16 9.27 0.87
CA GLY A 31 14.83 10.51 0.47
C GLY A 31 16.29 10.62 0.91
N ARG A 32 16.96 9.50 1.21
CA ARG A 32 18.37 9.47 1.59
C ARG A 32 19.25 9.52 0.35
N LYS A 33 20.10 10.53 0.26
CA LYS A 33 21.04 10.72 -0.84
C LYS A 33 22.27 9.78 -0.75
N GLY A 34 22.90 9.56 -1.90
CA GLY A 34 24.17 8.83 -2.01
C GLY A 34 24.06 7.44 -2.62
N SER A 35 22.86 6.85 -2.68
CA SER A 35 22.58 5.55 -3.30
C SER A 35 21.80 5.64 -4.61
N ASP A 36 21.62 6.86 -5.15
CA ASP A 36 20.77 7.13 -6.31
C ASP A 36 21.28 6.47 -7.60
N HIS A 37 22.55 6.06 -7.63
CA HIS A 37 23.18 5.35 -8.74
C HIS A 37 23.15 3.83 -8.61
N LEU A 38 22.69 3.29 -7.47
CA LEU A 38 22.64 1.86 -7.16
C LEU A 38 21.23 1.31 -7.34
N LEU A 39 21.15 0.00 -7.54
CA LEU A 39 19.92 -0.78 -7.61
C LEU A 39 19.95 -1.88 -6.55
N ASP A 40 18.78 -2.33 -6.09
CA ASP A 40 18.70 -3.48 -5.18
C ASP A 40 19.20 -4.75 -5.87
N ASP A 41 19.88 -5.60 -5.11
CA ASP A 41 20.31 -6.91 -5.56
C ASP A 41 19.34 -8.00 -5.06
N PRO A 42 18.48 -8.57 -5.93
CA PRO A 42 17.56 -9.64 -5.56
C PRO A 42 18.19 -11.04 -5.65
N SER A 43 19.52 -11.13 -5.60
CA SER A 43 20.22 -12.41 -5.61
C SER A 43 20.08 -13.18 -4.29
N PRO A 44 20.23 -14.51 -4.31
CA PRO A 44 20.24 -15.31 -3.09
C PRO A 44 21.25 -14.83 -2.06
N GLU A 45 22.44 -14.44 -2.51
CA GLU A 45 23.53 -13.99 -1.65
C GLU A 45 23.17 -12.70 -0.91
N ALA A 46 22.58 -11.73 -1.60
CA ALA A 46 22.14 -10.49 -0.99
C ALA A 46 20.97 -10.71 -0.01
N ILE A 47 20.03 -11.59 -0.33
CA ILE A 47 18.92 -11.97 0.57
C ILE A 47 19.45 -12.59 1.87
N GLU A 48 20.44 -13.48 1.78
CA GLU A 48 21.08 -14.08 2.97
C GLU A 48 21.89 -13.05 3.77
N GLU A 49 22.55 -12.09 3.10
CA GLU A 49 23.23 -10.98 3.78
C GLU A 49 22.25 -10.10 4.54
N HIS A 50 21.11 -9.74 3.93
CA HIS A 50 20.03 -9.01 4.59
C HIS A 50 19.55 -9.72 5.84
N LEU A 51 19.30 -11.03 5.76
CA LEU A 51 18.90 -11.82 6.91
C LEU A 51 19.96 -11.83 8.01
N ALA A 52 21.23 -12.00 7.65
CA ALA A 52 22.32 -12.03 8.61
C ALA A 52 22.46 -10.70 9.37
N GLU A 53 22.35 -9.57 8.67
CA GLU A 53 22.36 -8.24 9.30
C GLU A 53 21.09 -8.03 10.14
N SER A 54 19.90 -8.43 9.67
CA SER A 54 18.66 -8.40 10.42
C SER A 54 18.80 -9.15 11.76
N LYS A 55 19.34 -10.36 11.77
CA LYS A 55 19.56 -11.15 12.99
C LYS A 55 20.53 -10.47 13.97
N LYS A 56 21.57 -9.77 13.48
CA LYS A 56 22.46 -8.98 14.33
C LYS A 56 21.73 -7.83 15.02
N PHE A 57 20.88 -7.10 14.28
CA PHE A 57 20.09 -6.01 14.86
C PHE A 57 18.98 -6.52 15.76
N HIS A 58 18.33 -7.64 15.44
CA HIS A 58 17.39 -8.33 16.32
C HIS A 58 18.02 -8.59 17.70
N ALA A 59 19.24 -9.14 17.73
CA ALA A 59 19.96 -9.39 18.99
C ALA A 59 20.28 -8.08 19.74
N LYS A 60 20.68 -7.00 19.04
CA LYS A 60 20.95 -5.69 19.64
C LYS A 60 19.68 -5.09 20.26
N VAL A 61 18.55 -5.11 19.54
CA VAL A 61 17.26 -4.62 20.02
C VAL A 61 16.81 -5.41 21.24
N LYS A 62 16.95 -6.73 21.21
CA LYS A 62 16.62 -7.60 22.36
C LYS A 62 17.41 -7.25 23.60
N ALA A 63 18.70 -6.95 23.46
CA ALA A 63 19.61 -6.60 24.55
C ALA A 63 19.47 -5.13 25.04
N ALA A 64 18.99 -4.22 24.20
CA ALA A 64 18.89 -2.80 24.53
C ALA A 64 17.98 -2.57 25.76
N PRO A 65 18.40 -1.71 26.71
CA PRO A 65 17.54 -1.33 27.84
C PRO A 65 16.33 -0.51 27.37
N VAL A 66 15.27 -0.56 28.14
CA VAL A 66 14.05 0.25 27.96
C VAL A 66 14.11 1.41 28.94
N ALA A 67 14.09 2.63 28.46
CA ALA A 67 14.17 3.83 29.30
C ALA A 67 12.78 4.39 29.64
N ASP A 68 11.81 4.26 28.73
CA ASP A 68 10.47 4.81 28.88
C ASP A 68 9.42 4.02 28.08
N ARG A 69 8.18 4.48 28.05
CA ARG A 69 7.07 3.84 27.33
C ARG A 69 7.27 3.87 25.81
N VAL A 70 7.92 4.89 25.25
CA VAL A 70 8.21 4.97 23.81
C VAL A 70 9.18 3.85 23.42
N ASP A 71 10.21 3.63 24.23
CA ASP A 71 11.14 2.51 24.06
C ASP A 71 10.42 1.15 24.16
N GLU A 72 9.55 0.99 25.14
CA GLU A 72 8.82 -0.26 25.32
C GLU A 72 8.00 -0.62 24.08
N VAL A 73 7.27 0.34 23.52
CA VAL A 73 6.49 0.16 22.30
C VAL A 73 7.40 -0.06 21.07
N THR A 74 8.47 0.71 20.96
CA THR A 74 9.45 0.55 19.87
C THR A 74 10.09 -0.83 19.88
N LYS A 75 10.53 -1.29 21.06
CA LYS A 75 11.12 -2.62 21.23
C LYS A 75 10.16 -3.73 20.84
N ALA A 76 8.90 -3.65 21.31
CA ALA A 76 7.86 -4.62 20.96
C ALA A 76 7.62 -4.66 19.42
N ALA A 77 7.52 -3.49 18.79
CA ALA A 77 7.32 -3.38 17.33
C ALA A 77 8.50 -3.95 16.54
N MET A 78 9.74 -3.60 16.91
CA MET A 78 10.94 -4.08 16.21
C MET A 78 11.12 -5.59 16.36
N LEU A 79 10.93 -6.14 17.57
CA LEU A 79 11.04 -7.58 17.81
C LEU A 79 10.01 -8.35 16.98
N ALA A 80 8.75 -7.91 16.98
CA ALA A 80 7.70 -8.53 16.16
C ALA A 80 8.02 -8.49 14.65
N ASN A 81 8.63 -7.41 14.18
CA ASN A 81 9.06 -7.27 12.77
C ASN A 81 10.23 -8.22 12.43
N PHE A 82 11.26 -8.27 13.26
CA PHE A 82 12.40 -9.17 13.05
C PHE A 82 11.97 -10.64 13.08
N GLU A 83 11.20 -11.05 14.08
CA GLU A 83 10.69 -12.42 14.20
C GLU A 83 9.88 -12.83 12.97
N LEU A 84 8.99 -11.96 12.49
CA LEU A 84 8.21 -12.22 11.29
C LEU A 84 9.08 -12.33 10.02
N ASN A 85 10.08 -11.46 9.87
CA ASN A 85 10.97 -11.51 8.72
C ASN A 85 11.80 -12.82 8.70
N GLU A 86 12.24 -13.29 9.87
CA GLU A 86 12.92 -14.58 10.00
C GLU A 86 11.98 -15.75 9.63
N GLU A 87 10.74 -15.76 10.14
CA GLU A 87 9.73 -16.78 9.81
C GLU A 87 9.38 -16.78 8.31
N LEU A 88 9.26 -15.61 7.68
CA LEU A 88 9.02 -15.48 6.24
C LEU A 88 10.20 -16.02 5.43
N HIS A 89 11.42 -15.70 5.82
CA HIS A 89 12.61 -16.25 5.17
C HIS A 89 12.66 -17.77 5.28
N ASP A 90 12.48 -18.31 6.49
CA ASP A 90 12.52 -19.75 6.76
C ASP A 90 11.42 -20.51 6.01
N SER A 91 10.28 -19.88 5.73
CA SER A 91 9.20 -20.44 4.92
C SER A 91 9.55 -20.58 3.43
N GLY A 92 10.66 -19.97 2.97
CA GLY A 92 11.15 -20.04 1.61
C GLY A 92 10.38 -19.20 0.59
N VAL A 93 9.41 -18.36 1.03
CA VAL A 93 8.55 -17.57 0.11
C VAL A 93 9.35 -16.63 -0.80
N TRP A 94 10.54 -16.19 -0.39
CA TRP A 94 11.42 -15.35 -1.18
C TRP A 94 11.94 -16.01 -2.47
N LYS A 95 11.96 -17.36 -2.52
CA LYS A 95 12.38 -18.14 -3.71
C LYS A 95 11.31 -18.19 -4.79
N ARG A 96 10.08 -17.78 -4.46
CA ARG A 96 8.91 -17.79 -5.36
C ARG A 96 8.24 -16.42 -5.45
N ASP A 97 8.93 -15.35 -5.08
CA ASP A 97 8.40 -13.99 -5.06
C ASP A 97 8.20 -13.47 -6.49
N LEU A 98 7.03 -13.76 -7.03
CA LEU A 98 6.57 -13.30 -8.34
C LEU A 98 5.05 -13.10 -8.31
N ASP A 99 4.64 -11.86 -8.35
CA ASP A 99 3.24 -11.44 -8.43
C ASP A 99 3.02 -10.34 -9.48
N VAL A 100 1.82 -9.81 -9.59
CA VAL A 100 1.47 -8.84 -10.64
C VAL A 100 1.86 -7.40 -10.32
N ILE A 101 2.34 -7.08 -9.09
CA ILE A 101 2.46 -5.68 -8.66
C ILE A 101 3.67 -5.39 -7.77
N SER A 102 4.16 -6.34 -6.97
CA SER A 102 5.10 -6.02 -5.89
C SER A 102 6.31 -6.96 -5.80
N SER A 103 6.58 -7.73 -6.83
CA SER A 103 7.76 -8.59 -6.91
C SER A 103 8.99 -7.84 -7.45
N PRO A 104 10.20 -8.40 -7.33
CA PRO A 104 11.40 -7.82 -7.92
C PRO A 104 11.29 -7.52 -9.41
N ALA A 105 10.46 -8.28 -10.15
CA ALA A 105 10.21 -8.03 -11.56
C ALA A 105 9.64 -6.62 -11.85
N GLN A 106 8.79 -6.10 -10.95
CA GLN A 106 8.28 -4.73 -11.01
C GLN A 106 9.24 -3.75 -10.34
N GLY A 107 9.74 -4.09 -9.13
CA GLY A 107 10.56 -3.20 -8.31
C GLY A 107 11.81 -2.68 -9.00
N ILE A 108 12.49 -3.51 -9.81
CA ILE A 108 13.65 -3.13 -10.62
C ILE A 108 13.31 -1.99 -11.60
N ARG A 109 12.09 -1.96 -12.13
CA ARG A 109 11.63 -0.89 -13.03
C ARG A 109 11.07 0.30 -12.26
N ASP A 110 10.29 0.06 -11.22
CA ASP A 110 9.46 1.09 -10.58
C ASP A 110 10.28 2.14 -9.81
N ILE A 111 11.50 1.79 -9.38
CA ILE A 111 12.40 2.74 -8.72
C ILE A 111 12.76 3.93 -9.60
N PHE A 112 12.71 3.79 -10.93
CA PHE A 112 12.99 4.89 -11.84
C PHE A 112 11.91 5.98 -11.81
N ASP A 113 10.67 5.64 -11.46
CA ASP A 113 9.57 6.61 -11.28
C ASP A 113 9.78 7.51 -10.05
N LEU A 114 10.53 7.02 -9.04
CA LEU A 114 10.84 7.74 -7.81
C LEU A 114 12.18 8.48 -7.87
N SER A 115 12.96 8.26 -8.90
CA SER A 115 14.31 8.81 -9.04
C SER A 115 14.28 10.24 -9.58
N PRO A 116 15.14 11.16 -9.07
CA PRO A 116 15.25 12.51 -9.60
C PRO A 116 15.66 12.54 -11.08
N THR A 117 15.09 13.50 -11.85
CA THR A 117 15.39 13.72 -13.28
C THR A 117 15.71 15.18 -13.59
N ASP A 118 15.91 16.02 -12.56
CA ASP A 118 15.95 17.48 -12.65
C ASP A 118 17.33 18.08 -12.88
N SER A 119 18.38 17.25 -12.93
CA SER A 119 19.76 17.70 -13.06
C SER A 119 20.63 16.73 -13.89
N VAL A 120 21.79 17.22 -14.34
CA VAL A 120 22.80 16.39 -15.03
C VAL A 120 23.28 15.26 -14.12
N GLU A 121 23.56 15.56 -12.84
CA GLU A 121 23.98 14.57 -11.85
C GLU A 121 22.92 13.47 -11.65
N ALA A 122 21.63 13.84 -11.63
CA ALA A 122 20.55 12.89 -11.53
C ALA A 122 20.57 11.90 -12.72
N TRP A 123 20.77 12.38 -13.94
CA TRP A 123 20.86 11.53 -15.12
C TRP A 123 22.16 10.70 -15.17
N GLU A 124 23.27 11.19 -14.64
CA GLU A 124 24.48 10.38 -14.47
C GLU A 124 24.24 9.19 -13.51
N ASN A 125 23.51 9.43 -12.42
CA ASN A 125 23.10 8.38 -11.48
C ASN A 125 22.13 7.40 -12.12
N LEU A 126 21.10 7.89 -12.81
CA LEU A 126 20.13 7.07 -13.54
C LEU A 126 20.79 6.19 -14.61
N THR A 127 21.81 6.71 -15.32
CA THR A 127 22.57 5.95 -16.30
C THR A 127 23.28 4.76 -15.65
N LYS A 128 23.92 4.98 -14.49
CA LYS A 128 24.58 3.91 -13.71
C LYS A 128 23.54 2.89 -13.22
N ARG A 129 22.41 3.38 -12.69
CA ARG A 129 21.31 2.53 -12.22
C ARG A 129 20.72 1.67 -13.33
N MET A 130 20.50 2.22 -14.54
CA MET A 130 20.04 1.46 -15.71
C MET A 130 21.07 0.40 -16.14
N ASN A 131 22.35 0.71 -16.10
CA ASN A 131 23.42 -0.25 -16.43
C ASN A 131 23.49 -1.43 -15.43
N SER A 132 22.96 -1.29 -14.21
CA SER A 132 22.89 -2.37 -13.20
C SER A 132 21.66 -3.27 -13.37
N VAL A 133 20.67 -2.91 -14.22
CA VAL A 133 19.46 -3.71 -14.44
C VAL A 133 19.76 -5.14 -14.90
N PRO A 134 20.66 -5.40 -15.87
CA PRO A 134 20.96 -6.77 -16.29
C PRO A 134 21.49 -7.65 -15.15
N GLU A 135 22.35 -7.12 -14.27
CA GLU A 135 22.89 -7.84 -13.11
C GLU A 135 21.82 -8.14 -12.07
N ALA A 136 20.94 -7.17 -11.76
CA ALA A 136 19.81 -7.38 -10.87
C ALA A 136 18.84 -8.46 -11.41
N ILE A 137 18.56 -8.44 -12.71
CA ILE A 137 17.78 -9.48 -13.38
C ILE A 137 18.43 -10.86 -13.26
N ASP A 138 19.75 -10.94 -13.43
CA ASP A 138 20.49 -12.20 -13.29
C ASP A 138 20.43 -12.73 -11.85
N GLY A 139 20.55 -11.85 -10.87
CA GLY A 139 20.37 -12.18 -9.45
C GLY A 139 18.97 -12.72 -9.18
N TYR A 140 17.94 -12.04 -9.68
CA TYR A 140 16.57 -12.46 -9.52
C TYR A 140 16.26 -13.83 -10.17
N ILE A 141 16.74 -14.05 -11.40
CA ILE A 141 16.62 -15.36 -12.07
C ILE A 141 17.26 -16.46 -11.24
N ARG A 142 18.43 -16.23 -10.63
CA ARG A 142 19.06 -17.22 -9.73
C ARG A 142 18.20 -17.52 -8.52
N THR A 143 17.58 -16.52 -7.93
CA THR A 143 16.65 -16.69 -6.80
C THR A 143 15.44 -17.53 -7.19
N LEU A 144 14.78 -17.24 -8.31
CA LEU A 144 13.65 -18.04 -8.80
C LEU A 144 14.04 -19.48 -9.18
N ARG A 145 15.25 -19.72 -9.66
CA ARG A 145 15.78 -21.06 -9.93
C ARG A 145 15.91 -21.92 -8.67
N LEU A 146 16.26 -21.33 -7.54
CA LEU A 146 16.19 -22.06 -6.26
C LEU A 146 14.77 -22.49 -5.90
N GLY A 147 13.78 -21.73 -6.29
CA GLY A 147 12.36 -22.13 -6.16
C GLY A 147 12.03 -23.31 -7.06
N ILE A 148 12.49 -23.31 -8.32
CA ILE A 148 12.33 -24.44 -9.26
C ILE A 148 13.00 -25.70 -8.70
N GLU A 149 14.25 -25.59 -8.26
CA GLU A 149 15.00 -26.70 -7.65
C GLU A 149 14.33 -27.29 -6.41
N ALA A 150 13.67 -26.44 -5.62
CA ALA A 150 12.90 -26.85 -4.44
C ALA A 150 11.50 -27.38 -4.76
N GLY A 151 11.03 -27.28 -6.01
CA GLY A 151 9.64 -27.58 -6.40
C GLY A 151 8.62 -26.62 -5.77
N ASP A 152 9.05 -25.42 -5.42
CA ASP A 152 8.23 -24.39 -4.79
C ASP A 152 8.25 -23.10 -5.63
N THR A 153 7.34 -23.02 -6.57
CA THR A 153 7.30 -22.02 -7.62
C THR A 153 6.05 -21.14 -7.53
N PRO A 154 6.08 -19.92 -8.12
CA PRO A 154 4.87 -19.09 -8.25
C PRO A 154 3.77 -19.81 -9.03
N ALA A 155 2.54 -19.38 -8.82
CA ALA A 155 1.41 -19.88 -9.58
C ALA A 155 1.55 -19.51 -11.06
N LYS A 156 1.16 -20.44 -11.95
CA LYS A 156 1.23 -20.28 -13.41
C LYS A 156 0.60 -18.98 -13.89
N ARG A 157 -0.51 -18.59 -13.31
CA ARG A 157 -1.22 -17.34 -13.60
C ARG A 157 -0.34 -16.10 -13.38
N GLN A 158 0.46 -16.08 -12.31
CA GLN A 158 1.37 -15.00 -12.01
C GLN A 158 2.52 -14.94 -13.03
N VAL A 159 3.02 -16.11 -13.44
CA VAL A 159 4.05 -16.21 -14.49
C VAL A 159 3.51 -15.68 -15.82
N GLU A 160 2.31 -16.11 -16.24
CA GLU A 160 1.66 -15.67 -17.49
C GLU A 160 1.40 -14.14 -17.51
N PHE A 161 1.04 -13.55 -16.36
CA PHE A 161 0.89 -12.11 -16.25
C PHE A 161 2.23 -11.40 -16.41
N ASN A 162 3.26 -11.88 -15.75
CA ASN A 162 4.60 -11.28 -15.80
C ASN A 162 5.30 -11.47 -17.15
N ILE A 163 4.97 -12.51 -17.91
CA ILE A 163 5.39 -12.64 -19.32
C ILE A 163 4.90 -11.42 -20.12
N LYS A 164 3.62 -11.05 -19.99
CA LYS A 164 3.05 -9.90 -20.72
C LYS A 164 3.68 -8.57 -20.28
N MET A 165 3.92 -8.42 -18.97
CA MET A 165 4.59 -7.25 -18.43
C MET A 165 6.02 -7.14 -18.97
N ALA A 166 6.80 -8.22 -18.91
CA ALA A 166 8.17 -8.24 -19.41
C ALA A 166 8.24 -8.04 -20.94
N GLU A 167 7.27 -8.55 -21.72
CA GLU A 167 7.13 -8.26 -23.17
C GLU A 167 7.00 -6.76 -23.43
N GLY A 168 6.17 -6.07 -22.64
CA GLY A 168 5.99 -4.62 -22.77
C GLY A 168 7.25 -3.83 -22.44
N ILE A 169 8.02 -4.24 -21.43
CA ILE A 169 9.26 -3.56 -21.05
C ILE A 169 10.39 -3.86 -22.03
N ALA A 170 10.49 -5.10 -22.51
CA ALA A 170 11.50 -5.55 -23.44
C ALA A 170 11.25 -5.13 -24.91
N ALA A 171 10.10 -4.52 -25.19
CA ALA A 171 9.78 -4.03 -26.53
C ALA A 171 10.74 -2.91 -26.97
N ALA A 172 10.93 -2.75 -28.28
CA ALA A 172 11.77 -1.69 -28.84
C ALA A 172 11.31 -0.27 -28.41
N ASP A 173 10.01 -0.10 -28.21
CA ASP A 173 9.39 1.11 -27.66
C ASP A 173 8.98 0.93 -26.18
N GLY A 174 9.65 0.04 -25.46
CA GLY A 174 9.43 -0.24 -24.04
C GLY A 174 9.89 0.87 -23.12
N PHE A 175 9.67 0.67 -21.82
CA PHE A 175 9.88 1.69 -20.80
C PHE A 175 11.29 2.31 -20.86
N PHE A 176 12.36 1.51 -20.81
CA PHE A 176 13.72 2.04 -20.68
C PHE A 176 14.19 2.83 -21.89
N ASN A 177 13.81 2.40 -23.10
CA ASN A 177 14.12 3.12 -24.32
C ASN A 177 13.39 4.47 -24.37
N LYS A 178 12.08 4.50 -24.09
CA LYS A 178 11.30 5.75 -24.01
C LYS A 178 11.81 6.68 -22.90
N PHE A 179 12.16 6.12 -21.74
CA PHE A 179 12.71 6.89 -20.62
C PHE A 179 14.03 7.55 -21.00
N ALA A 180 14.93 6.80 -21.66
CA ALA A 180 16.21 7.32 -22.17
C ALA A 180 16.00 8.40 -23.25
N GLU A 181 15.09 8.20 -24.20
CA GLU A 181 14.77 9.17 -25.24
C GLU A 181 14.17 10.48 -24.70
N SER A 182 13.44 10.41 -23.59
CA SER A 182 12.81 11.56 -22.94
C SER A 182 13.76 12.36 -22.03
N ALA A 183 15.03 11.96 -21.90
CA ALA A 183 15.98 12.48 -20.92
C ALA A 183 16.25 13.98 -21.08
N LYS A 184 15.99 14.73 -19.97
CA LYS A 184 16.24 16.18 -19.85
C LYS A 184 16.58 16.52 -18.40
N ALA A 185 17.42 17.52 -18.18
CA ALA A 185 17.71 18.06 -16.87
C ALA A 185 16.75 19.24 -16.57
N GLY A 186 15.57 18.95 -16.09
CA GLY A 186 14.50 19.94 -15.99
C GLY A 186 14.15 20.51 -17.37
N ASP A 187 14.28 21.84 -17.54
CA ASP A 187 14.06 22.52 -18.83
C ASP A 187 15.34 22.60 -19.71
N SER A 188 16.47 22.06 -19.23
CA SER A 188 17.78 22.16 -19.90
C SER A 188 18.14 20.88 -20.65
N ASP A 189 18.86 21.04 -21.76
CA ASP A 189 19.43 19.90 -22.49
C ASP A 189 20.63 19.28 -21.74
N LEU A 190 20.74 17.97 -21.85
CA LEU A 190 21.90 17.21 -21.35
C LEU A 190 23.08 17.28 -22.34
N PRO A 191 24.32 17.12 -21.87
CA PRO A 191 25.50 16.96 -22.74
C PRO A 191 25.32 15.78 -23.71
N ASP A 192 25.76 15.92 -24.96
CA ASP A 192 25.57 14.90 -26.00
C ASP A 192 26.23 13.55 -25.64
N THR A 193 27.38 13.60 -24.96
CA THR A 193 28.05 12.38 -24.46
C THR A 193 27.18 11.65 -23.45
N LEU A 194 26.58 12.37 -22.49
CA LEU A 194 25.67 11.78 -21.51
C LEU A 194 24.39 11.26 -22.16
N LYS A 195 23.82 11.97 -23.15
CA LYS A 195 22.68 11.46 -23.92
C LYS A 195 22.98 10.11 -24.58
N ALA A 196 24.17 9.97 -25.18
CA ALA A 196 24.60 8.70 -25.78
C ALA A 196 24.73 7.58 -24.73
N ASP A 197 25.29 7.88 -23.57
CA ASP A 197 25.43 6.91 -22.46
C ASP A 197 24.06 6.51 -21.89
N ILE A 198 23.11 7.46 -21.76
CA ILE A 198 21.73 7.20 -21.33
C ILE A 198 21.04 6.24 -22.31
N VAL A 199 21.14 6.49 -23.61
CA VAL A 199 20.54 5.61 -24.64
C VAL A 199 21.15 4.21 -24.57
N ALA A 200 22.47 4.10 -24.45
CA ALA A 200 23.14 2.81 -24.32
C ALA A 200 22.69 2.04 -23.05
N ALA A 201 22.55 2.75 -21.94
CA ALA A 201 22.06 2.17 -20.68
C ALA A 201 20.58 1.74 -20.77
N GLY A 202 19.74 2.51 -21.47
CA GLY A 202 18.35 2.14 -21.76
C GLY A 202 18.26 0.84 -22.58
N HIS A 203 19.10 0.69 -23.59
CA HIS A 203 19.19 -0.56 -24.36
C HIS A 203 19.67 -1.73 -23.50
N ALA A 204 20.70 -1.56 -22.67
CA ALA A 204 21.18 -2.62 -21.78
C ALA A 204 20.09 -3.07 -20.78
N ALA A 205 19.34 -2.13 -20.20
CA ALA A 205 18.21 -2.45 -19.31
C ALA A 205 17.06 -3.19 -20.05
N THR A 206 16.75 -2.79 -21.28
CA THR A 206 15.76 -3.47 -22.15
C THR A 206 16.21 -4.91 -22.46
N GLU A 207 17.49 -5.14 -22.78
CA GLU A 207 18.06 -6.48 -22.98
C GLU A 207 18.00 -7.34 -21.71
N GLY A 208 18.21 -6.74 -20.53
CA GLY A 208 18.02 -7.41 -19.24
C GLY A 208 16.60 -7.97 -19.10
N TYR A 209 15.58 -7.16 -19.41
CA TYR A 209 14.19 -7.63 -19.38
C TYR A 209 13.86 -8.63 -20.50
N ALA A 210 14.49 -8.55 -21.66
CA ALA A 210 14.37 -9.59 -22.69
C ALA A 210 14.87 -10.95 -22.18
N LYS A 211 15.96 -10.98 -21.41
CA LYS A 211 16.48 -12.18 -20.76
C LYS A 211 15.52 -12.72 -19.69
N LEU A 212 14.92 -11.83 -18.87
CA LEU A 212 13.88 -12.20 -17.90
C LEU A 212 12.67 -12.81 -18.59
N LEU A 213 12.23 -12.22 -19.70
CA LEU A 213 11.13 -12.71 -20.52
C LEU A 213 11.42 -14.11 -21.06
N GLU A 214 12.62 -14.36 -21.57
CA GLU A 214 13.03 -15.69 -22.03
C GLU A 214 12.96 -16.72 -20.90
N PHE A 215 13.49 -16.38 -19.73
CA PHE A 215 13.41 -17.22 -18.54
C PHE A 215 11.95 -17.50 -18.12
N PHE A 216 11.09 -16.48 -18.13
CA PHE A 216 9.68 -16.65 -17.78
C PHE A 216 8.94 -17.56 -18.77
N LYS A 217 9.17 -17.40 -20.08
CA LYS A 217 8.56 -18.24 -21.13
C LYS A 217 9.07 -19.68 -21.15
N GLY A 218 10.30 -19.90 -20.75
CA GLY A 218 10.94 -21.21 -20.67
C GLY A 218 10.82 -21.83 -19.27
N ASP A 219 11.96 -21.84 -18.58
CA ASP A 219 12.15 -22.55 -17.30
C ASP A 219 11.03 -22.26 -16.27
N MET A 220 10.61 -21.00 -16.15
CA MET A 220 9.65 -20.61 -15.11
C MET A 220 8.24 -21.12 -15.42
N LEU A 221 7.77 -20.96 -16.67
CA LEU A 221 6.42 -21.40 -17.07
C LEU A 221 6.27 -22.92 -17.05
N GLU A 222 7.33 -23.64 -17.46
CA GLU A 222 7.34 -25.10 -17.46
C GLU A 222 7.24 -25.68 -16.04
N ASN A 223 7.81 -25.00 -15.05
CA ASN A 223 7.85 -25.42 -13.65
C ASN A 223 6.83 -24.68 -12.77
N ALA A 224 5.99 -23.83 -13.34
CA ALA A 224 5.03 -23.02 -12.58
C ALA A 224 3.99 -23.89 -11.89
N ASN A 225 3.62 -23.49 -10.66
CA ASN A 225 2.62 -24.21 -9.88
C ASN A 225 1.22 -24.05 -10.52
N SER A 226 0.52 -25.16 -10.68
CA SER A 226 -0.86 -25.16 -11.18
C SER A 226 -1.90 -24.71 -10.14
N VAL A 227 -1.51 -24.62 -8.85
CA VAL A 227 -2.37 -24.24 -7.73
C VAL A 227 -2.09 -22.79 -7.37
N ASP A 228 -3.14 -21.96 -7.39
CA ASP A 228 -3.05 -20.54 -6.99
C ASP A 228 -2.94 -20.37 -5.47
N ALA A 229 -3.60 -21.25 -4.69
CA ALA A 229 -3.64 -21.16 -3.24
C ALA A 229 -2.26 -21.34 -2.60
N ILE A 230 -1.90 -20.42 -1.69
CA ILE A 230 -0.61 -20.46 -0.97
C ILE A 230 -0.63 -21.41 0.25
N GLY A 231 -1.83 -21.78 0.72
CA GLY A 231 -2.02 -22.63 1.89
C GLY A 231 -2.02 -21.85 3.21
N ARG A 232 -2.63 -22.46 4.22
CA ARG A 232 -2.92 -21.84 5.52
C ARG A 232 -1.68 -21.30 6.25
N GLU A 233 -0.61 -22.10 6.30
CA GLU A 233 0.58 -21.74 7.07
C GLU A 233 1.26 -20.48 6.51
N ARG A 234 1.51 -20.44 5.21
CA ARG A 234 2.08 -19.27 4.53
C ARG A 234 1.12 -18.09 4.54
N TYR A 235 -0.17 -18.34 4.36
CA TYR A 235 -1.17 -17.29 4.42
C TYR A 235 -1.18 -16.60 5.79
N ALA A 236 -1.03 -17.33 6.89
CA ALA A 236 -0.94 -16.76 8.23
C ALA A 236 0.27 -15.81 8.37
N LEU A 237 1.41 -16.12 7.76
CA LEU A 237 2.58 -15.24 7.74
C LEU A 237 2.33 -13.97 6.92
N PHE A 238 1.75 -14.09 5.73
CA PHE A 238 1.39 -12.93 4.90
C PHE A 238 0.33 -12.05 5.55
N SER A 239 -0.71 -12.65 6.13
CA SER A 239 -1.73 -11.92 6.89
C SER A 239 -1.08 -11.12 8.03
N ARG A 240 -0.17 -11.74 8.79
CA ARG A 240 0.58 -11.06 9.85
C ARG A 240 1.49 -9.95 9.32
N LYS A 241 2.12 -10.14 8.14
CA LYS A 241 2.94 -9.13 7.46
C LYS A 241 2.14 -7.85 7.17
N PHE A 242 0.93 -8.00 6.63
CA PHE A 242 0.11 -6.86 6.25
C PHE A 242 -0.69 -6.26 7.40
N LEU A 243 -1.05 -7.03 8.42
CA LEU A 243 -1.79 -6.53 9.57
C LEU A 243 -0.88 -6.08 10.73
N GLY A 244 0.30 -6.66 10.88
CA GLY A 244 1.06 -6.57 12.12
C GLY A 244 0.29 -7.16 13.31
N ALA A 245 -0.58 -8.14 13.05
CA ALA A 245 -1.41 -8.81 14.04
C ALA A 245 -1.65 -10.27 13.66
N LYS A 246 -1.83 -11.12 14.68
CA LYS A 246 -2.28 -12.51 14.52
C LYS A 246 -3.79 -12.56 14.62
N ILE A 247 -4.43 -13.20 13.64
CA ILE A 247 -5.88 -13.37 13.59
C ILE A 247 -6.27 -14.85 13.46
N ASP A 248 -7.47 -15.19 13.87
CA ASP A 248 -8.09 -16.47 13.53
C ASP A 248 -8.63 -16.37 12.09
N LEU A 249 -8.03 -17.15 11.19
CA LEU A 249 -8.34 -17.09 9.76
C LEU A 249 -9.74 -17.62 9.44
N ASP A 250 -10.24 -18.63 10.17
CA ASP A 250 -11.56 -19.20 9.95
C ASP A 250 -12.64 -18.27 10.48
N GLU A 251 -12.47 -17.73 11.68
CA GLU A 251 -13.36 -16.71 12.23
C GLU A 251 -13.41 -15.47 11.34
N THR A 252 -12.24 -15.01 10.87
CA THR A 252 -12.15 -13.83 10.00
C THR A 252 -12.85 -14.06 8.64
N TYR A 253 -12.78 -15.27 8.08
CA TYR A 253 -13.52 -15.61 6.86
C TYR A 253 -15.04 -15.51 7.07
N GLU A 254 -15.55 -16.10 8.15
CA GLU A 254 -16.99 -16.04 8.46
C GLU A 254 -17.43 -14.62 8.78
N TRP A 255 -16.66 -13.87 9.57
CA TRP A 255 -16.92 -12.46 9.78
C TRP A 255 -16.94 -11.66 8.48
N GLY A 256 -16.02 -11.94 7.54
CA GLY A 256 -15.99 -11.29 6.23
C GLY A 256 -17.29 -11.50 5.43
N ARG A 257 -17.86 -12.70 5.51
CA ARG A 257 -19.17 -13.01 4.90
C ARG A 257 -20.33 -12.23 5.55
N GLU A 258 -20.33 -12.19 6.87
CA GLU A 258 -21.34 -11.43 7.63
C GLU A 258 -21.23 -9.92 7.35
N GLU A 259 -20.01 -9.40 7.32
CA GLU A 259 -19.75 -7.99 7.03
C GLU A 259 -20.13 -7.62 5.60
N LEU A 260 -19.84 -8.47 4.62
CA LEU A 260 -20.28 -8.27 3.24
C LEU A 260 -21.83 -8.21 3.14
N ALA A 261 -22.52 -9.12 3.84
CA ALA A 261 -23.97 -9.13 3.89
C ALA A 261 -24.52 -7.86 4.57
N ARG A 262 -23.91 -7.42 5.68
CA ARG A 262 -24.27 -6.20 6.41
C ARG A 262 -24.15 -4.95 5.54
N VAL A 263 -22.99 -4.77 4.88
CA VAL A 263 -22.74 -3.62 4.00
C VAL A 263 -23.68 -3.64 2.79
N THR A 264 -23.94 -4.82 2.23
CA THR A 264 -24.91 -4.97 1.13
C THR A 264 -26.32 -4.56 1.55
N ALA A 265 -26.76 -4.92 2.75
CA ALA A 265 -28.05 -4.50 3.29
C ALA A 265 -28.13 -2.97 3.50
N GLU A 266 -27.04 -2.35 4.00
CA GLU A 266 -26.96 -0.88 4.09
C GLU A 266 -27.03 -0.22 2.70
N GLN A 267 -26.32 -0.76 1.68
CA GLN A 267 -26.43 -0.24 0.31
C GLN A 267 -27.86 -0.31 -0.25
N ILE A 268 -28.55 -1.41 -0.02
CA ILE A 268 -29.95 -1.56 -0.46
C ILE A 268 -30.86 -0.53 0.23
N ALA A 269 -30.66 -0.29 1.52
CA ALA A 269 -31.42 0.73 2.25
C ALA A 269 -31.18 2.13 1.66
N VAL A 270 -29.93 2.51 1.42
CA VAL A 270 -29.57 3.80 0.81
C VAL A 270 -30.07 3.91 -0.63
N ALA A 271 -30.01 2.83 -1.42
CA ALA A 271 -30.58 2.81 -2.76
C ALA A 271 -32.09 3.13 -2.76
N ASN A 272 -32.84 2.63 -1.76
CA ASN A 272 -34.27 2.97 -1.58
C ASN A 272 -34.50 4.42 -1.15
N GLU A 273 -33.56 5.07 -0.44
CA GLU A 273 -33.61 6.50 -0.14
C GLU A 273 -33.45 7.34 -1.42
N ILE A 274 -32.52 6.95 -2.31
CA ILE A 274 -32.27 7.63 -3.58
C ILE A 274 -33.45 7.49 -4.53
N LYS A 275 -33.98 6.27 -4.67
CA LYS A 275 -35.14 5.96 -5.49
C LYS A 275 -35.96 4.82 -4.86
N PRO A 276 -37.17 5.07 -4.37
CA PRO A 276 -38.01 4.05 -3.75
C PRO A 276 -38.16 2.79 -4.63
N GLY A 277 -37.86 1.62 -4.08
CA GLY A 277 -37.95 0.34 -4.76
C GLY A 277 -36.76 0.01 -5.71
N ALA A 278 -35.75 0.87 -5.81
CA ALA A 278 -34.62 0.64 -6.69
C ALA A 278 -33.67 -0.42 -6.14
N THR A 279 -33.06 -1.16 -7.07
CA THR A 279 -31.83 -1.91 -6.82
C THR A 279 -30.64 -0.95 -6.66
N VAL A 280 -29.52 -1.44 -6.10
CA VAL A 280 -28.29 -0.63 -6.00
C VAL A 280 -27.82 -0.14 -7.38
N ALA A 281 -27.89 -0.98 -8.41
CA ALA A 281 -27.53 -0.60 -9.78
C ALA A 281 -28.40 0.53 -10.34
N GLU A 282 -29.71 0.46 -10.12
CA GLU A 282 -30.65 1.52 -10.56
C GLU A 282 -30.44 2.83 -9.80
N ALA A 283 -30.08 2.77 -8.51
CA ALA A 283 -29.74 3.95 -7.73
C ALA A 283 -28.43 4.60 -8.24
N ILE A 284 -27.42 3.80 -8.56
CA ILE A 284 -26.17 4.26 -9.18
C ILE A 284 -26.45 4.94 -10.53
N GLU A 285 -27.33 4.37 -11.35
CA GLU A 285 -27.72 4.97 -12.62
C GLU A 285 -28.37 6.35 -12.43
N VAL A 286 -29.23 6.49 -11.41
CA VAL A 286 -29.82 7.79 -11.05
C VAL A 286 -28.72 8.80 -10.69
N LEU A 287 -27.74 8.41 -9.86
CA LEU A 287 -26.64 9.29 -9.46
C LEU A 287 -25.73 9.68 -10.63
N ASN A 288 -25.41 8.73 -11.50
CA ASN A 288 -24.59 8.96 -12.68
C ASN A 288 -25.25 9.90 -13.70
N ASN A 289 -26.57 10.00 -13.70
CA ASN A 289 -27.33 10.90 -14.56
C ASN A 289 -27.69 12.24 -13.89
N ASP A 290 -27.31 12.44 -12.63
CA ASP A 290 -27.56 13.71 -11.92
C ASP A 290 -26.48 14.75 -12.25
N ALA A 291 -26.82 15.69 -13.11
CA ALA A 291 -25.91 16.76 -13.54
C ALA A 291 -25.40 17.63 -12.36
N SER A 292 -26.14 17.71 -11.24
CA SER A 292 -25.70 18.49 -10.07
C SER A 292 -24.51 17.86 -9.34
N ARG A 293 -24.23 16.58 -9.61
CA ARG A 293 -23.13 15.79 -9.04
C ARG A 293 -21.92 15.65 -9.96
N LYS A 294 -21.91 16.38 -11.08
CA LYS A 294 -20.85 16.33 -12.08
C LYS A 294 -19.88 17.47 -11.93
N LEU A 295 -18.61 17.18 -12.09
CA LEU A 295 -17.55 18.16 -12.32
C LEU A 295 -17.02 17.97 -13.74
N HIS A 296 -16.80 19.08 -14.45
CA HIS A 296 -16.53 19.04 -15.89
C HIS A 296 -15.09 19.42 -16.26
N SER A 297 -14.21 19.52 -15.28
CA SER A 297 -12.79 19.78 -15.50
C SER A 297 -11.93 19.32 -14.33
N LYS A 298 -10.63 19.11 -14.60
CA LYS A 298 -9.61 18.84 -13.56
C LYS A 298 -9.51 19.99 -12.55
N ASP A 299 -9.70 21.23 -12.98
CA ASP A 299 -9.69 22.41 -12.11
C ASP A 299 -10.90 22.43 -11.15
N GLU A 300 -12.09 22.09 -11.62
CA GLU A 300 -13.26 21.92 -10.76
C GLU A 300 -13.07 20.80 -9.75
N LEU A 301 -12.52 19.66 -10.18
CA LEU A 301 -12.20 18.53 -9.31
C LEU A 301 -11.23 18.96 -8.21
N GLN A 302 -10.13 19.61 -8.54
CA GLN A 302 -9.14 20.07 -7.57
C GLN A 302 -9.74 21.05 -6.54
N LYS A 303 -10.52 22.04 -7.00
CA LYS A 303 -11.20 22.99 -6.13
C LYS A 303 -12.24 22.34 -5.23
N TRP A 304 -12.94 21.33 -5.73
CA TRP A 304 -13.93 20.59 -4.96
C TRP A 304 -13.27 19.75 -3.86
N MET A 305 -12.21 19.01 -4.17
CA MET A 305 -11.44 18.25 -3.20
C MET A 305 -10.88 19.16 -2.08
N GLN A 306 -10.32 20.32 -2.46
CA GLN A 306 -9.78 21.28 -1.50
C GLN A 306 -10.85 21.79 -0.54
N ARG A 307 -12.03 22.17 -1.06
CA ARG A 307 -13.15 22.64 -0.21
C ARG A 307 -13.62 21.57 0.78
N LEU A 308 -13.70 20.30 0.35
CA LEU A 308 -14.07 19.20 1.25
C LEU A 308 -13.03 19.00 2.35
N SER A 309 -11.76 19.01 1.99
CA SER A 309 -10.65 18.85 2.93
C SER A 309 -10.59 19.99 3.94
N ASP A 310 -10.70 21.24 3.48
CA ASP A 310 -10.68 22.42 4.36
C ASP A 310 -11.87 22.42 5.33
N ASN A 311 -13.07 22.08 4.85
CA ASN A 311 -14.27 21.95 5.69
C ASN A 311 -14.14 20.83 6.73
N ALA A 312 -13.54 19.70 6.37
CA ALA A 312 -13.30 18.59 7.30
C ALA A 312 -12.33 19.03 8.41
N ILE A 313 -11.21 19.68 8.05
CA ILE A 313 -10.24 20.20 9.01
C ILE A 313 -10.90 21.18 9.97
N GLU A 314 -11.67 22.15 9.46
CA GLU A 314 -12.33 23.18 10.28
C GLU A 314 -13.30 22.56 11.29
N LYS A 315 -14.15 21.62 10.86
CA LYS A 315 -15.19 21.04 11.71
C LYS A 315 -14.68 19.98 12.68
N LEU A 316 -13.66 19.23 12.32
CA LEU A 316 -13.13 18.15 13.16
C LEU A 316 -12.14 18.65 14.20
N ASN A 317 -11.43 19.77 13.91
CA ASN A 317 -10.45 20.32 14.83
C ASN A 317 -11.11 20.82 16.12
N GLY A 318 -10.59 20.39 17.27
CA GLY A 318 -11.10 20.73 18.60
C GLY A 318 -12.33 19.93 19.04
N THR A 319 -12.97 19.16 18.14
CA THR A 319 -14.13 18.31 18.45
C THR A 319 -13.73 16.84 18.55
N HIS A 320 -13.30 16.23 17.45
CA HIS A 320 -12.91 14.83 17.36
C HIS A 320 -11.40 14.63 17.25
N PHE A 321 -10.68 15.69 16.89
CA PHE A 321 -9.22 15.69 16.74
C PHE A 321 -8.63 16.99 17.26
N ASP A 322 -7.40 16.93 17.80
CA ASP A 322 -6.54 18.08 18.04
C ASP A 322 -5.57 18.22 16.87
N ILE A 323 -5.97 18.96 15.83
CA ILE A 323 -5.15 19.12 14.62
C ILE A 323 -4.16 20.27 14.82
N ALA A 324 -2.88 19.95 14.96
CA ALA A 324 -1.83 20.96 15.09
C ALA A 324 -1.77 21.88 13.84
N GLU A 325 -1.34 23.12 14.03
CA GLU A 325 -1.37 24.13 12.96
C GLU A 325 -0.70 23.68 11.66
N PRO A 326 0.50 23.06 11.64
CA PRO A 326 1.12 22.60 10.39
C PRO A 326 0.32 21.53 9.65
N LEU A 327 -0.48 20.72 10.38
CA LEU A 327 -1.30 19.65 9.82
C LEU A 327 -2.62 20.16 9.21
N ARG A 328 -2.98 21.42 9.46
CA ARG A 328 -4.18 22.04 8.86
C ARG A 328 -3.97 22.45 7.41
N LYS A 329 -2.78 22.23 6.86
CA LYS A 329 -2.45 22.51 5.47
C LYS A 329 -2.36 21.19 4.69
N LEU A 330 -3.34 20.96 3.83
CA LEU A 330 -3.36 19.89 2.85
C LEU A 330 -3.53 20.51 1.46
N GLU A 331 -2.65 20.17 0.54
CA GLU A 331 -2.79 20.56 -0.87
C GLU A 331 -3.43 19.42 -1.66
N CYS A 332 -4.56 19.71 -2.32
CA CYS A 332 -5.19 18.78 -3.25
C CYS A 332 -4.69 19.06 -4.67
N MET A 333 -4.12 18.07 -5.31
CA MET A 333 -3.38 18.22 -6.57
C MET A 333 -3.90 17.26 -7.65
N ILE A 334 -3.82 17.69 -8.91
CA ILE A 334 -3.90 16.76 -10.04
C ILE A 334 -2.50 16.22 -10.30
N ALA A 335 -2.37 14.89 -10.31
CA ALA A 335 -1.09 14.24 -10.54
C ALA A 335 -0.61 14.43 -11.99
N PRO A 336 0.70 14.51 -12.23
CA PRO A 336 1.25 14.56 -13.58
C PRO A 336 1.11 13.25 -14.35
N THR A 337 0.82 12.14 -13.66
CA THR A 337 0.57 10.82 -14.25
C THR A 337 -0.89 10.67 -14.68
N ASN A 338 -1.19 9.66 -15.51
CA ASN A 338 -2.54 9.36 -16.02
C ASN A 338 -2.99 7.93 -15.67
N SER A 339 -2.43 7.35 -14.60
CA SER A 339 -2.69 5.95 -14.20
C SER A 339 -4.07 5.70 -13.59
N GLY A 340 -4.79 6.75 -13.20
CA GLY A 340 -6.08 6.64 -12.49
C GLY A 340 -5.94 6.33 -11.00
N VAL A 341 -4.72 6.31 -10.45
CA VAL A 341 -4.46 6.06 -9.03
C VAL A 341 -4.62 7.36 -8.22
N ILE A 342 -5.25 7.25 -7.06
CA ILE A 342 -5.34 8.32 -6.08
C ILE A 342 -4.41 7.95 -4.93
N TYR A 343 -3.61 8.91 -4.45
CA TYR A 343 -2.63 8.64 -3.41
C TYR A 343 -2.28 9.90 -2.60
N TYR A 344 -1.74 9.68 -1.43
CA TYR A 344 -1.26 10.72 -0.55
C TYR A 344 0.27 10.72 -0.44
N THR A 345 0.88 11.91 -0.39
CA THR A 345 2.30 12.09 -0.03
C THR A 345 2.41 12.97 1.20
N GLY A 346 3.18 12.51 2.19
CA GLY A 346 3.40 13.22 3.45
C GLY A 346 4.08 14.58 3.29
N PRO A 347 4.00 15.44 4.32
CA PRO A 347 4.74 16.69 4.36
C PRO A 347 6.25 16.43 4.48
N THR A 348 7.05 17.45 4.18
CA THR A 348 8.48 17.43 4.53
C THR A 348 8.67 17.47 6.05
N ASP A 349 9.82 16.99 6.53
CA ASP A 349 10.13 16.94 7.96
C ASP A 349 10.01 18.30 8.68
N ASP A 350 10.29 19.39 7.97
CA ASP A 350 10.21 20.77 8.46
C ASP A 350 8.88 21.47 8.13
N PHE A 351 7.95 20.77 7.50
CA PHE A 351 6.68 21.32 6.98
C PHE A 351 6.84 22.47 5.99
N SER A 352 8.00 22.65 5.37
CA SER A 352 8.20 23.63 4.29
C SER A 352 7.33 23.31 3.06
N ARG A 353 7.03 22.02 2.84
CA ARG A 353 6.01 21.54 1.92
C ARG A 353 4.95 20.79 2.71
N PRO A 354 3.66 21.16 2.59
CA PRO A 354 2.57 20.45 3.25
C PRO A 354 2.35 19.05 2.65
N GLY A 355 1.51 18.26 3.31
CA GLY A 355 1.00 17.02 2.75
C GLY A 355 0.18 17.25 1.47
N ARG A 356 0.19 16.30 0.54
CA ARG A 356 -0.49 16.40 -0.75
C ARG A 356 -1.33 15.17 -1.03
N MET A 357 -2.59 15.39 -1.37
CA MET A 357 -3.46 14.39 -2.00
C MET A 357 -3.36 14.55 -3.52
N TRP A 358 -3.05 13.46 -4.20
CA TRP A 358 -2.85 13.43 -5.64
C TRP A 358 -3.94 12.65 -6.34
N TRP A 359 -4.52 13.25 -7.35
CA TRP A 359 -5.52 12.62 -8.20
C TRP A 359 -4.97 12.44 -9.61
N SER A 360 -4.60 11.19 -9.96
CA SER A 360 -4.14 10.84 -11.29
C SER A 360 -5.35 10.61 -12.20
N VAL A 361 -5.53 11.46 -13.20
CA VAL A 361 -6.68 11.43 -14.09
C VAL A 361 -6.28 10.80 -15.41
N PRO A 362 -6.91 9.68 -15.83
CA PRO A 362 -6.65 9.07 -17.14
C PRO A 362 -6.88 10.03 -18.31
N ASP A 363 -6.16 9.80 -19.42
CA ASP A 363 -6.31 10.60 -20.62
C ASP A 363 -7.75 10.54 -21.14
N GLY A 364 -8.26 11.69 -21.54
CA GLY A 364 -9.61 11.82 -22.07
C GLY A 364 -10.72 11.90 -21.02
N VAL A 365 -10.44 11.66 -19.74
CA VAL A 365 -11.39 11.82 -18.65
C VAL A 365 -11.47 13.28 -18.23
N ASN A 366 -12.66 13.89 -18.39
CA ASN A 366 -12.94 15.29 -18.07
C ASN A 366 -14.24 15.48 -17.26
N GLU A 367 -14.91 14.40 -16.91
CA GLU A 367 -16.11 14.40 -16.09
C GLU A 367 -15.93 13.49 -14.88
N PHE A 368 -16.36 13.96 -13.71
CA PHE A 368 -16.16 13.24 -12.45
C PHE A 368 -17.45 13.25 -11.64
N ASP A 369 -17.80 12.10 -11.06
CA ASP A 369 -18.97 11.91 -10.21
C ASP A 369 -18.63 12.17 -8.75
N THR A 370 -19.09 13.27 -8.18
CA THR A 370 -18.78 13.65 -6.79
C THR A 370 -19.26 12.62 -5.77
N TRP A 371 -20.44 12.01 -6.00
CA TRP A 371 -21.06 11.06 -5.08
C TRP A 371 -20.16 9.85 -4.79
N ARG A 372 -19.38 9.42 -5.77
CA ARG A 372 -18.47 8.29 -5.63
C ARG A 372 -17.20 8.67 -4.88
N GLU A 373 -16.73 9.89 -5.12
CA GLU A 373 -15.39 10.34 -4.77
C GLU A 373 -15.32 11.07 -3.42
N THR A 374 -16.45 11.50 -2.85
CA THR A 374 -16.48 12.20 -1.56
C THR A 374 -15.78 11.40 -0.46
N THR A 375 -16.04 10.11 -0.36
CA THR A 375 -15.39 9.24 0.64
C THR A 375 -13.87 9.12 0.42
N THR A 376 -13.41 9.11 -0.85
CA THR A 376 -11.99 9.04 -1.20
C THR A 376 -11.24 10.28 -0.72
N VAL A 377 -11.86 11.46 -0.78
CA VAL A 377 -11.28 12.70 -0.24
C VAL A 377 -11.04 12.59 1.27
N TYR A 378 -11.94 11.95 2.02
CA TYR A 378 -11.76 11.72 3.46
C TYR A 378 -10.76 10.61 3.75
N HIS A 379 -10.68 9.59 2.91
CA HIS A 379 -9.70 8.50 2.99
C HIS A 379 -8.27 9.02 2.84
N GLU A 380 -8.00 9.78 1.78
CA GLU A 380 -6.66 10.32 1.49
C GLU A 380 -6.35 11.57 2.33
N GLY A 381 -7.37 12.36 2.63
CA GLY A 381 -7.26 13.63 3.34
C GLY A 381 -7.45 13.51 4.85
N VAL A 382 -8.40 14.30 5.36
CA VAL A 382 -8.73 14.39 6.78
C VAL A 382 -10.12 13.80 7.02
N PRO A 383 -10.25 12.85 7.96
CA PRO A 383 -9.24 12.42 8.96
C PRO A 383 -8.37 11.22 8.56
N GLY A 384 -8.33 10.83 7.28
CA GLY A 384 -7.62 9.65 6.79
C GLY A 384 -6.09 9.78 6.76
N HIS A 385 -5.48 9.44 5.62
CA HIS A 385 -4.02 9.33 5.48
C HIS A 385 -3.27 10.61 5.79
N HIS A 386 -3.79 11.79 5.38
CA HIS A 386 -3.12 13.05 5.70
C HIS A 386 -2.95 13.24 7.21
N LEU A 387 -4.03 13.09 7.97
CA LEU A 387 -3.94 13.32 9.40
C LEU A 387 -3.00 12.31 10.08
N GLN A 388 -3.06 11.04 9.70
CA GLN A 388 -2.22 9.98 10.26
C GLN A 388 -0.73 10.21 9.97
N ILE A 389 -0.38 10.38 8.69
CA ILE A 389 1.02 10.46 8.26
C ILE A 389 1.64 11.81 8.67
N ALA A 390 0.89 12.93 8.53
CA ALA A 390 1.38 14.23 8.96
C ALA A 390 1.57 14.30 10.49
N GLN A 391 0.72 13.63 11.30
CA GLN A 391 0.90 13.53 12.74
C GLN A 391 2.20 12.78 13.11
N GLN A 392 2.52 11.72 12.37
CA GLN A 392 3.77 10.99 12.57
C GLN A 392 5.00 11.88 12.30
N VAL A 393 4.97 12.70 11.24
CA VAL A 393 6.03 13.69 10.95
C VAL A 393 6.07 14.76 12.04
N TYR A 394 4.93 15.24 12.50
CA TYR A 394 4.85 16.23 13.58
C TYR A 394 5.50 15.74 14.88
N ASN A 395 5.36 14.46 15.18
CA ASN A 395 5.92 13.82 16.38
C ASN A 395 7.38 13.36 16.22
N ARG A 396 8.09 13.83 15.21
CA ARG A 396 9.48 13.44 14.93
C ARG A 396 10.46 13.61 16.10
N ALA A 397 10.18 14.49 17.03
CA ALA A 397 11.01 14.70 18.21
C ALA A 397 10.86 13.59 19.27
N GLU A 398 9.79 12.78 19.20
CA GLU A 398 9.48 11.71 20.13
C GLU A 398 9.76 10.32 19.55
N LEU A 399 9.87 10.22 18.20
CA LEU A 399 9.99 8.96 17.48
C LEU A 399 11.33 8.87 16.75
N ASN A 400 12.05 7.76 16.93
CA ASN A 400 13.27 7.45 16.17
C ASN A 400 12.97 7.25 14.66
N SER A 401 14.03 7.19 13.84
CA SER A 401 13.88 7.08 12.40
C SER A 401 13.20 5.78 11.96
N TRP A 402 13.41 4.66 12.65
CA TRP A 402 12.74 3.41 12.31
C TRP A 402 11.22 3.51 12.48
N ARG A 403 10.74 4.11 13.59
CA ARG A 403 9.32 4.35 13.83
C ARG A 403 8.70 5.27 12.79
N ARG A 404 9.47 6.20 12.25
CA ARG A 404 8.99 7.19 11.27
C ARG A 404 9.06 6.73 9.83
N LEU A 405 10.09 5.95 9.46
CA LEU A 405 10.44 5.69 8.07
C LEU A 405 10.29 4.23 7.66
N ALA A 406 10.39 3.29 8.60
CA ALA A 406 10.41 1.85 8.32
C ALA A 406 9.28 1.06 8.98
N SER A 407 8.66 1.58 10.04
CA SER A 407 7.53 0.93 10.72
C SER A 407 6.25 1.23 9.97
N TRP A 408 5.84 0.30 9.11
CA TRP A 408 4.59 0.40 8.35
C TRP A 408 3.86 -0.94 8.33
N SER A 409 2.54 -0.89 8.41
CA SER A 409 1.67 -2.03 8.13
C SER A 409 0.42 -1.54 7.38
N SER A 410 0.05 -2.27 6.33
CA SER A 410 -1.12 -1.95 5.51
C SER A 410 -2.40 -1.90 6.36
N GLY A 411 -2.57 -2.87 7.27
CA GLY A 411 -3.74 -2.90 8.17
C GLY A 411 -3.82 -1.70 9.12
N HIS A 412 -2.68 -1.12 9.51
CA HIS A 412 -2.66 0.11 10.31
C HIS A 412 -3.09 1.31 9.47
N GLY A 413 -2.42 1.55 8.33
CA GLY A 413 -2.69 2.72 7.48
C GLY A 413 -4.05 2.68 6.79
N GLU A 414 -4.31 1.63 6.07
CA GLU A 414 -5.55 1.44 5.33
C GLU A 414 -6.76 1.18 6.24
N GLY A 415 -6.52 0.43 7.34
CA GLY A 415 -7.54 0.22 8.35
C GLY A 415 -7.97 1.52 9.02
N TRP A 416 -7.02 2.40 9.33
CA TRP A 416 -7.31 3.76 9.81
C TRP A 416 -8.11 4.56 8.79
N ALA A 417 -7.72 4.56 7.51
CA ALA A 417 -8.42 5.32 6.48
C ALA A 417 -9.86 4.83 6.27
N LEU A 418 -10.12 3.52 6.32
CA LEU A 418 -11.48 2.98 6.29
C LEU A 418 -12.28 3.30 7.55
N TYR A 419 -11.63 3.27 8.72
CA TYR A 419 -12.23 3.76 9.97
C TYR A 419 -12.63 5.24 9.84
N ALA A 420 -11.76 6.05 9.25
CA ALA A 420 -12.01 7.46 9.00
C ALA A 420 -13.24 7.69 8.09
N GLU A 421 -13.39 6.90 7.01
CA GLU A 421 -14.58 6.97 6.15
C GLU A 421 -15.88 6.70 6.92
N ARG A 422 -15.91 5.66 7.76
CA ARG A 422 -17.07 5.34 8.61
C ARG A 422 -17.32 6.43 9.66
N LEU A 423 -16.27 6.92 10.29
CA LEU A 423 -16.38 8.02 11.24
C LEU A 423 -17.00 9.26 10.60
N MET A 424 -16.62 9.59 9.36
CA MET A 424 -17.21 10.73 8.64
C MET A 424 -18.70 10.53 8.34
N ALA A 425 -19.12 9.29 8.06
CA ALA A 425 -20.55 8.98 7.94
C ALA A 425 -21.28 9.15 9.28
N ASP A 426 -20.72 8.63 10.37
CA ASP A 426 -21.31 8.74 11.72
C ASP A 426 -21.41 10.20 12.20
N LEU A 427 -20.53 11.08 11.73
CA LEU A 427 -20.50 12.51 12.04
C LEU A 427 -21.35 13.39 11.12
N GLY A 428 -22.07 12.79 10.16
CA GLY A 428 -22.97 13.51 9.25
C GLY A 428 -22.31 14.17 8.05
N PHE A 429 -21.03 13.87 7.76
CA PHE A 429 -20.37 14.38 6.55
C PHE A 429 -20.78 13.63 5.28
N LEU A 430 -21.41 12.49 5.41
CA LEU A 430 -21.97 11.66 4.34
C LEU A 430 -23.49 11.46 4.49
N ASP A 431 -24.20 12.51 4.96
CA ASP A 431 -25.66 12.48 5.11
C ASP A 431 -26.38 12.46 3.77
N ASP A 432 -25.76 12.99 2.71
CA ASP A 432 -26.28 12.84 1.36
C ASP A 432 -26.32 11.36 0.95
N PRO A 433 -27.47 10.83 0.51
CA PRO A 433 -27.57 9.40 0.17
C PRO A 433 -26.64 8.97 -0.97
N GLY A 434 -26.31 9.86 -1.91
CA GLY A 434 -25.37 9.56 -2.98
C GLY A 434 -23.95 9.38 -2.45
N ASP A 435 -23.47 10.32 -1.64
CA ASP A 435 -22.13 10.25 -1.02
C ASP A 435 -22.01 9.04 -0.10
N ARG A 436 -23.10 8.73 0.64
CA ARG A 436 -23.16 7.54 1.51
C ARG A 436 -23.14 6.25 0.70
N LEU A 437 -23.82 6.21 -0.47
CA LEU A 437 -23.76 5.05 -1.37
C LEU A 437 -22.36 4.85 -1.92
N GLY A 438 -21.64 5.92 -2.26
CA GLY A 438 -20.24 5.86 -2.71
C GLY A 438 -19.32 5.27 -1.66
N MET A 439 -19.42 5.70 -0.40
CA MET A 439 -18.68 5.10 0.72
C MET A 439 -19.00 3.62 0.88
N LEU A 440 -20.28 3.24 0.84
CA LEU A 440 -20.71 1.84 0.99
C LEU A 440 -20.24 0.96 -0.18
N ASP A 441 -20.14 1.49 -1.40
CA ASP A 441 -19.59 0.76 -2.55
C ASP A 441 -18.13 0.39 -2.31
N GLY A 442 -17.34 1.34 -1.83
CA GLY A 442 -15.96 1.09 -1.39
C GLY A 442 -15.86 0.08 -0.23
N GLN A 443 -16.71 0.21 0.79
CA GLN A 443 -16.75 -0.70 1.94
C GLN A 443 -17.15 -2.13 1.53
N ARG A 444 -18.11 -2.27 0.59
CA ARG A 444 -18.53 -3.57 0.05
C ARG A 444 -17.40 -4.26 -0.70
N MET A 445 -16.69 -3.54 -1.57
CA MET A 445 -15.52 -4.07 -2.27
C MET A 445 -14.48 -4.61 -1.28
N ARG A 446 -14.18 -3.85 -0.21
CA ARG A 446 -13.18 -4.23 0.79
C ARG A 446 -13.64 -5.42 1.64
N ALA A 447 -14.94 -5.55 1.93
CA ALA A 447 -15.48 -6.76 2.58
C ALA A 447 -15.42 -7.99 1.65
N ALA A 448 -15.73 -7.82 0.36
CA ALA A 448 -15.62 -8.89 -0.63
C ALA A 448 -14.17 -9.40 -0.78
N ARG A 449 -13.17 -8.51 -0.70
CA ARG A 449 -11.73 -8.89 -0.68
C ARG A 449 -11.40 -9.87 0.45
N VAL A 450 -11.96 -9.69 1.64
CA VAL A 450 -11.75 -10.60 2.79
C VAL A 450 -12.25 -12.00 2.47
N VAL A 451 -13.45 -12.10 1.92
CA VAL A 451 -14.07 -13.40 1.59
C VAL A 451 -13.31 -14.11 0.47
N LEU A 452 -12.98 -13.37 -0.59
CA LEU A 452 -12.29 -13.95 -1.75
C LEU A 452 -10.87 -14.42 -1.39
N ASP A 453 -10.08 -13.56 -0.78
CA ASP A 453 -8.66 -13.81 -0.53
C ASP A 453 -8.47 -15.00 0.43
N LEU A 454 -9.17 -15.00 1.56
CA LEU A 454 -9.20 -16.15 2.48
C LEU A 454 -9.83 -17.39 1.83
N GLY A 455 -10.88 -17.20 1.04
CA GLY A 455 -11.56 -18.29 0.31
C GLY A 455 -10.61 -19.05 -0.59
N VAL A 456 -9.86 -18.35 -1.42
CA VAL A 456 -8.88 -18.92 -2.37
C VAL A 456 -7.71 -19.54 -1.63
N HIS A 457 -7.02 -18.77 -0.80
CA HIS A 457 -5.73 -19.19 -0.24
C HIS A 457 -5.83 -20.25 0.85
N LEU A 458 -6.99 -20.37 1.49
CA LEU A 458 -7.28 -21.46 2.45
C LEU A 458 -7.99 -22.66 1.80
N GLY A 459 -8.27 -22.63 0.50
CA GLY A 459 -8.98 -23.69 -0.20
C GLY A 459 -10.41 -23.90 0.31
N LYS A 460 -11.11 -22.83 0.68
CA LYS A 460 -12.48 -22.90 1.20
C LYS A 460 -13.47 -23.37 0.11
N PRO A 461 -14.60 -23.98 0.50
CA PRO A 461 -15.69 -24.21 -0.44
C PRO A 461 -16.22 -22.90 -1.02
N LYS A 462 -16.62 -22.93 -2.31
CA LYS A 462 -17.41 -21.84 -2.91
C LYS A 462 -18.68 -21.62 -2.11
N LEU A 463 -19.18 -20.38 -2.10
CA LEU A 463 -20.37 -20.04 -1.32
C LEU A 463 -21.66 -20.73 -1.80
N ASP A 464 -21.66 -21.19 -3.04
CA ASP A 464 -22.75 -21.98 -3.64
C ASP A 464 -22.59 -23.51 -3.44
N GLY A 465 -21.50 -23.95 -2.81
CA GLY A 465 -21.23 -25.36 -2.53
C GLY A 465 -20.72 -26.19 -3.72
N THR A 466 -20.37 -25.56 -4.85
CA THR A 466 -19.96 -26.26 -6.10
C THR A 466 -18.47 -26.59 -6.21
N GLY A 467 -17.78 -26.79 -5.12
CA GLY A 467 -16.34 -27.07 -5.09
C GLY A 467 -15.57 -26.01 -4.31
N THR A 468 -14.25 -25.90 -4.55
CA THR A 468 -13.37 -24.91 -3.92
C THR A 468 -13.25 -23.66 -4.77
N TRP A 469 -12.89 -22.54 -4.14
CA TRP A 469 -12.63 -21.28 -4.84
C TRP A 469 -11.61 -21.47 -5.96
N ASP A 470 -11.94 -20.96 -7.14
CA ASP A 470 -11.08 -20.87 -8.31
C ASP A 470 -11.16 -19.45 -8.91
N PHE A 471 -10.37 -19.19 -9.94
CA PHE A 471 -10.25 -17.86 -10.52
C PHE A 471 -11.56 -17.37 -11.17
N ASP A 472 -12.23 -18.23 -11.91
CA ASP A 472 -13.46 -17.86 -12.63
C ASP A 472 -14.58 -17.52 -11.64
N TYR A 473 -14.70 -18.30 -10.56
CA TYR A 473 -15.63 -18.01 -9.49
C TYR A 473 -15.27 -16.72 -8.75
N ALA A 474 -13.98 -16.49 -8.48
CA ALA A 474 -13.52 -15.27 -7.84
C ALA A 474 -13.79 -14.03 -8.70
N LEU A 475 -13.63 -14.14 -10.03
CA LEU A 475 -13.91 -13.08 -10.98
C LEU A 475 -15.40 -12.74 -11.01
N ASP A 476 -16.28 -13.74 -11.11
CA ASP A 476 -17.74 -13.58 -11.06
C ASP A 476 -18.18 -12.98 -9.70
N PHE A 477 -17.62 -13.51 -8.61
CA PHE A 477 -17.92 -13.01 -7.27
C PHE A 477 -17.54 -11.52 -7.09
N MET A 478 -16.34 -11.12 -7.52
CA MET A 478 -15.95 -9.71 -7.44
C MET A 478 -16.80 -8.85 -8.36
N GLY A 479 -17.05 -9.25 -9.59
CA GLY A 479 -17.91 -8.52 -10.52
C GLY A 479 -19.32 -8.25 -9.97
N LYS A 480 -19.86 -9.13 -9.13
CA LYS A 480 -21.14 -8.94 -8.44
C LYS A 480 -21.09 -8.02 -7.21
N ASN A 481 -19.89 -7.77 -6.68
CA ASN A 481 -19.72 -7.04 -5.42
C ASN A 481 -19.02 -5.68 -5.56
N VAL A 482 -18.65 -5.29 -6.78
CA VAL A 482 -18.02 -3.99 -7.07
C VAL A 482 -18.69 -3.33 -8.27
N ASN A 483 -18.64 -2.01 -8.29
CA ASN A 483 -19.13 -1.22 -9.42
C ASN A 483 -17.94 -0.62 -10.18
N MET A 484 -17.18 -1.48 -10.81
CA MET A 484 -15.94 -1.16 -11.54
C MET A 484 -15.96 -1.82 -12.93
N SER A 485 -15.06 -1.38 -13.83
CA SER A 485 -14.93 -2.00 -15.15
C SER A 485 -14.47 -3.46 -15.07
N PRO A 486 -14.84 -4.31 -16.02
CA PRO A 486 -14.38 -5.71 -16.07
C PRO A 486 -12.85 -5.83 -16.09
N GLU A 487 -12.15 -4.91 -16.74
CA GLU A 487 -10.69 -4.88 -16.82
C GLU A 487 -10.08 -4.63 -15.44
N PHE A 488 -10.64 -3.68 -14.69
CA PHE A 488 -10.22 -3.41 -13.32
C PHE A 488 -10.46 -4.61 -12.40
N VAL A 489 -11.65 -5.23 -12.48
CA VAL A 489 -11.98 -6.43 -11.70
C VAL A 489 -11.02 -7.58 -12.02
N ASN A 490 -10.69 -7.76 -13.29
CA ASN A 490 -9.73 -8.79 -13.72
C ASN A 490 -8.32 -8.54 -13.14
N PHE A 491 -7.82 -7.31 -13.19
CA PHE A 491 -6.54 -6.94 -12.59
C PHE A 491 -6.54 -7.17 -11.07
N GLU A 492 -7.58 -6.73 -10.37
CA GLU A 492 -7.71 -6.88 -8.93
C GLU A 492 -7.72 -8.35 -8.50
N VAL A 493 -8.46 -9.22 -9.22
CA VAL A 493 -8.48 -10.65 -8.90
C VAL A 493 -7.11 -11.29 -9.13
N HIS A 494 -6.40 -10.93 -10.21
CA HIS A 494 -5.01 -11.38 -10.39
C HIS A 494 -4.10 -10.94 -9.23
N ARG A 495 -4.27 -9.70 -8.76
CA ARG A 495 -3.54 -9.16 -7.61
C ARG A 495 -3.83 -9.96 -6.34
N TYR A 496 -5.09 -10.26 -6.03
CA TYR A 496 -5.45 -11.05 -4.84
C TYR A 496 -4.89 -12.46 -4.88
N PHE A 497 -4.85 -13.07 -6.05
CA PHE A 497 -4.28 -14.40 -6.25
C PHE A 497 -2.75 -14.43 -6.11
N GLY A 498 -2.06 -13.34 -6.40
CA GLY A 498 -0.60 -13.25 -6.34
C GLY A 498 -0.04 -12.60 -5.08
N TRP A 499 -0.87 -11.81 -4.37
CA TRP A 499 -0.43 -11.02 -3.22
C TRP A 499 -1.32 -11.28 -1.98
N PRO A 500 -1.27 -12.52 -1.44
CA PRO A 500 -2.16 -13.00 -0.39
C PRO A 500 -2.07 -12.14 0.88
N GLY A 501 -3.22 -11.86 1.49
CA GLY A 501 -3.32 -11.13 2.75
C GLY A 501 -3.21 -9.60 2.62
N GLN A 502 -2.80 -9.05 1.48
CA GLN A 502 -2.67 -7.60 1.33
C GLN A 502 -4.05 -6.93 1.18
N ALA A 503 -4.84 -7.37 0.21
CA ALA A 503 -6.13 -6.75 -0.07
C ALA A 503 -7.14 -6.82 1.09
N PRO A 504 -7.26 -7.92 1.85
CA PRO A 504 -8.14 -7.98 3.02
C PRO A 504 -7.66 -7.15 4.21
N SER A 505 -6.38 -6.75 4.26
CA SER A 505 -5.81 -5.97 5.38
C SER A 505 -6.50 -4.62 5.60
N TYR A 506 -7.10 -4.05 4.56
CA TYR A 506 -7.93 -2.85 4.65
C TYR A 506 -9.10 -3.03 5.61
N LYS A 507 -9.95 -3.98 5.32
CA LYS A 507 -11.21 -4.19 6.06
C LYS A 507 -10.97 -4.87 7.41
N ILE A 508 -10.03 -5.80 7.47
CA ILE A 508 -9.61 -6.44 8.73
C ILE A 508 -8.94 -5.39 9.63
N GLY A 509 -8.11 -4.52 9.05
CA GLY A 509 -7.47 -3.42 9.77
C GLY A 509 -8.51 -2.46 10.37
N GLN A 510 -9.54 -2.06 9.62
CA GLN A 510 -10.66 -1.27 10.13
C GLN A 510 -11.32 -1.95 11.33
N ARG A 511 -11.65 -3.24 11.20
CA ARG A 511 -12.24 -4.02 12.29
C ARG A 511 -11.39 -3.95 13.57
N ILE A 512 -10.08 -4.15 13.44
CA ILE A 512 -9.17 -4.13 14.59
C ILE A 512 -9.08 -2.72 15.18
N TRP A 513 -9.04 -1.67 14.38
CA TRP A 513 -9.09 -0.29 14.85
C TRP A 513 -10.36 0.01 15.65
N GLU A 514 -11.53 -0.43 15.18
CA GLU A 514 -12.81 -0.29 15.87
C GLU A 514 -12.82 -1.08 17.19
N GLN A 515 -12.30 -2.31 17.18
CA GLN A 515 -12.17 -3.12 18.40
C GLN A 515 -11.25 -2.47 19.44
N ILE A 516 -10.09 -1.94 19.02
CA ILE A 516 -9.16 -1.24 19.93
C ILE A 516 -9.83 0.00 20.53
N ARG A 517 -10.53 0.79 19.72
CA ARG A 517 -11.30 1.95 20.21
C ARG A 517 -12.33 1.54 21.25
N ASP A 518 -13.09 0.50 20.99
CA ASP A 518 -14.18 0.05 21.86
C ASP A 518 -13.64 -0.56 23.15
N GLU A 519 -12.56 -1.32 23.10
CA GLU A 519 -11.85 -1.82 24.29
C GLU A 519 -11.26 -0.65 25.11
N TYR A 520 -10.66 0.35 24.45
CA TYR A 520 -10.16 1.56 25.13
C TYR A 520 -11.29 2.32 25.81
N LYS A 521 -12.43 2.47 25.12
CA LYS A 521 -13.65 3.08 25.66
C LYS A 521 -14.15 2.31 26.89
N ALA A 522 -14.21 0.99 26.82
CA ALA A 522 -14.63 0.16 27.94
C ALA A 522 -13.67 0.29 29.15
N LYS A 523 -12.35 0.37 28.89
CA LYS A 523 -11.32 0.56 29.94
C LYS A 523 -11.42 1.93 30.62
N LYS A 524 -11.72 3.00 29.86
CA LYS A 524 -11.86 4.37 30.36
C LYS A 524 -13.24 4.64 31.01
N GLY A 525 -14.27 3.90 30.65
CA GLY A 525 -15.62 4.08 31.18
C GLY A 525 -16.15 5.50 30.98
N ALA A 526 -16.51 6.16 32.09
CA ALA A 526 -17.04 7.53 32.06
C ALA A 526 -16.00 8.59 31.65
N ASP A 527 -14.71 8.29 31.77
CA ASP A 527 -13.61 9.19 31.41
C ASP A 527 -13.18 9.05 29.93
N PHE A 528 -13.94 8.31 29.13
CA PHE A 528 -13.65 8.17 27.70
C PHE A 528 -13.87 9.46 26.96
N ASP A 529 -12.82 9.92 26.26
CA ASP A 529 -12.86 11.01 25.30
C ASP A 529 -12.32 10.53 23.96
N ILE A 530 -13.14 10.60 22.90
CA ILE A 530 -12.78 10.16 21.55
C ILE A 530 -11.61 10.98 20.99
N LYS A 531 -11.51 12.25 21.30
CA LYS A 531 -10.42 13.14 20.88
C LYS A 531 -9.10 12.71 21.51
N GLU A 532 -9.10 12.36 22.80
CA GLU A 532 -7.92 11.88 23.49
C GLU A 532 -7.50 10.49 22.97
N PHE A 533 -8.47 9.62 22.63
CA PHE A 533 -8.18 8.35 21.96
C PHE A 533 -7.46 8.56 20.63
N HIS A 534 -8.02 9.39 19.75
CA HIS A 534 -7.42 9.67 18.44
C HIS A 534 -6.03 10.29 18.57
N LYS A 535 -5.87 11.27 19.45
CA LYS A 535 -4.59 11.90 19.73
C LYS A 535 -3.53 10.90 20.19
N THR A 536 -3.88 10.07 21.19
CA THR A 536 -2.96 9.07 21.73
C THR A 536 -2.56 8.06 20.67
N ALA A 537 -3.53 7.55 19.90
CA ALA A 537 -3.29 6.55 18.87
C ALA A 537 -2.42 7.10 17.72
N LEU A 538 -2.74 8.29 17.19
CA LEU A 538 -1.98 8.90 16.09
C LEU A 538 -0.57 9.34 16.51
N ASN A 539 -0.38 9.75 17.75
CA ASN A 539 0.94 10.10 18.29
C ASN A 539 1.90 8.92 18.36
N LEU A 540 1.38 7.69 18.39
CA LEU A 540 2.22 6.49 18.32
C LEU A 540 2.89 6.30 16.96
N GLY A 541 2.42 6.99 15.90
CA GLY A 541 2.86 6.73 14.52
C GLY A 541 2.43 5.35 14.02
N ALA A 542 2.94 4.92 12.86
CA ALA A 542 2.59 3.63 12.29
C ALA A 542 3.18 2.47 13.11
N LEU A 543 2.35 1.45 13.34
CA LEU A 543 2.68 0.24 14.11
C LEU A 543 1.93 -0.96 13.53
N GLY A 544 2.42 -2.18 13.78
CA GLY A 544 1.59 -3.37 13.65
C GLY A 544 0.41 -3.29 14.63
N LEU A 545 -0.75 -3.82 14.23
CA LEU A 545 -2.00 -3.65 15.00
C LEU A 545 -1.97 -4.31 16.38
N ASP A 546 -1.26 -5.44 16.57
CA ASP A 546 -1.05 -6.02 17.89
C ASP A 546 -0.22 -5.09 18.79
N THR A 547 0.81 -4.45 18.23
CA THR A 547 1.63 -3.48 18.96
C THR A 547 0.85 -2.20 19.27
N LEU A 548 0.00 -1.73 18.34
CA LEU A 548 -0.91 -0.62 18.59
C LEU A 548 -1.85 -0.92 19.76
N LYS A 549 -2.46 -2.12 19.75
CA LYS A 549 -3.31 -2.60 20.85
C LYS A 549 -2.56 -2.63 22.18
N PHE A 550 -1.36 -3.21 22.20
CA PHE A 550 -0.48 -3.20 23.37
C PHE A 550 -0.15 -1.78 23.86
N ALA A 551 0.15 -0.86 22.94
CA ALA A 551 0.52 0.51 23.31
C ALA A 551 -0.64 1.29 23.97
N LEU A 552 -1.88 1.06 23.51
CA LEU A 552 -3.08 1.77 23.97
C LEU A 552 -3.75 1.12 25.18
N LEU A 553 -3.69 -0.20 25.27
CA LEU A 553 -4.42 -0.96 26.30
C LEU A 553 -3.51 -1.47 27.42
N GLY A 554 -2.20 -1.50 27.23
CA GLY A 554 -1.20 -1.90 28.24
C GLY A 554 -1.00 -3.37 28.29
#